data_b0c2139f6b1f291dd91a69ff59382348
#
_entry.id   b0c2139f6b1f291dd91a69ff59382348
#
_cell.length_a   1.000
_cell.length_b   1.000
_cell.length_c   1.000
_cell.angle_alpha   90.00
_cell.angle_beta   90.00
_cell.angle_gamma   90.00
#
_symmetry.space_group_name_H-M   'P 1'
#
loop_
_entity.id
_entity.type
_entity.pdbx_description
1 polymer ?
#
loop_
_entity_poly.entity_id
_entity_poly.type
_entity_poly.pdbx_seq_one_letter_code
_entity_poly.pdbx_strand_id
1 'polypeptide(L)'
;MATPSMEDYLERIYILIDEKGYARVSDIAEGLEVHPSSVTKMIQKLDKDQYLIYEKYRGLILTSKGKKIGKRLVARHHLLEKFLSTIGVQEENIYDDVEGIEHHLSWDSITCIEALLEYFDRNPQQVEKLNKIREELNTEED
;
A
#
# COMPACT_ATOMS: atom_id res chain seq x y z
N MET A 1 -7.76 -13.91 -7.14
CA MET A 1 -7.08 -12.63 -7.21
C MET A 1 -7.73 -11.66 -6.21
N ALA A 2 -6.93 -10.96 -5.45
CA ALA A 2 -7.47 -10.06 -4.42
C ALA A 2 -8.07 -8.79 -5.07
N THR A 3 -9.26 -8.40 -4.60
CA THR A 3 -9.88 -7.13 -4.99
C THR A 3 -9.19 -5.97 -4.26
N PRO A 4 -9.37 -4.70 -4.70
CA PRO A 4 -8.83 -3.53 -3.96
C PRO A 4 -9.23 -3.53 -2.49
N SER A 5 -10.48 -3.84 -2.17
CA SER A 5 -10.95 -3.90 -0.79
C SER A 5 -10.25 -5.01 0.00
N MET A 6 -10.07 -6.19 -0.58
CA MET A 6 -9.33 -7.30 0.06
C MET A 6 -7.87 -6.91 0.30
N GLU A 7 -7.26 -6.18 -0.62
CA GLU A 7 -5.89 -5.70 -0.48
C GLU A 7 -5.74 -4.73 0.69
N ASP A 8 -6.67 -3.78 0.88
CA ASP A 8 -6.67 -2.86 2.02
C ASP A 8 -6.67 -3.62 3.35
N TYR A 9 -7.53 -4.63 3.47
CA TYR A 9 -7.61 -5.45 4.69
C TYR A 9 -6.32 -6.26 4.90
N LEU A 10 -5.81 -6.91 3.86
CA LEU A 10 -4.58 -7.70 3.95
C LEU A 10 -3.38 -6.85 4.35
N GLU A 11 -3.26 -5.67 3.78
CA GLU A 11 -2.21 -4.72 4.13
C GLU A 11 -2.31 -4.31 5.60
N ARG A 12 -3.50 -3.94 6.05
CA ARG A 12 -3.73 -3.54 7.46
C ARG A 12 -3.47 -4.69 8.43
N ILE A 13 -3.95 -5.87 8.12
CA ILE A 13 -3.73 -7.07 8.96
C ILE A 13 -2.24 -7.38 9.04
N TYR A 14 -1.53 -7.33 7.92
CA TYR A 14 -0.09 -7.56 7.89
C TYR A 14 0.67 -6.56 8.77
N ILE A 15 0.35 -5.27 8.65
CA ILE A 15 0.97 -4.21 9.46
C ILE A 15 0.71 -4.44 10.95
N LEU A 16 -0.52 -4.74 11.34
CA LEU A 16 -0.89 -4.99 12.73
C LEU A 16 -0.15 -6.18 13.31
N ILE A 17 -0.06 -7.29 12.58
CA ILE A 17 0.65 -8.48 13.03
C ILE A 17 2.16 -8.23 13.14
N ASP A 18 2.72 -7.48 12.18
CA ASP A 18 4.14 -7.13 12.18
C ASP A 18 4.50 -6.22 13.36
N GLU A 19 3.67 -5.24 13.66
CA GLU A 19 3.91 -4.27 14.74
C GLU A 19 3.55 -4.79 16.13
N LYS A 20 2.41 -5.47 16.26
CA LYS A 20 1.83 -5.89 17.56
C LYS A 20 1.88 -7.39 17.80
N GLY A 21 2.11 -8.20 16.76
CA GLY A 21 2.06 -9.65 16.84
C GLY A 21 0.66 -10.24 16.71
N TYR A 22 -0.37 -9.41 16.61
CA TYR A 22 -1.77 -9.84 16.46
C TYR A 22 -2.60 -8.78 15.75
N ALA A 23 -3.73 -9.21 15.19
CA ALA A 23 -4.72 -8.30 14.61
C ALA A 23 -6.11 -8.68 15.14
N ARG A 24 -6.78 -7.72 15.78
CA ARG A 24 -8.15 -7.88 16.27
C ARG A 24 -9.12 -7.19 15.33
N VAL A 25 -10.38 -7.68 15.31
CA VAL A 25 -11.46 -7.06 14.53
C VAL A 25 -11.57 -5.56 14.84
N SER A 26 -11.49 -5.19 16.12
CA SER A 26 -11.56 -3.78 16.55
C SER A 26 -10.38 -2.94 16.00
N ASP A 27 -9.17 -3.48 16.00
CA ASP A 27 -7.99 -2.78 15.48
C ASP A 27 -8.10 -2.56 13.97
N ILE A 28 -8.59 -3.55 13.25
CA ILE A 28 -8.79 -3.48 11.80
C ILE A 28 -9.88 -2.46 11.46
N ALA A 29 -11.00 -2.52 12.16
CA ALA A 29 -12.13 -1.59 11.98
C ALA A 29 -11.71 -0.15 12.22
N GLU A 30 -10.96 0.11 13.28
CA GLU A 30 -10.44 1.44 13.61
C GLU A 30 -9.45 1.93 12.54
N GLY A 31 -8.49 1.07 12.15
CA GLY A 31 -7.46 1.43 11.18
C GLY A 31 -7.99 1.71 9.78
N LEU A 32 -9.05 1.05 9.36
CA LEU A 32 -9.69 1.23 8.06
C LEU A 32 -10.92 2.15 8.09
N GLU A 33 -11.31 2.62 9.29
CA GLU A 33 -12.49 3.46 9.48
C GLU A 33 -13.77 2.81 8.93
N VAL A 34 -13.94 1.52 9.22
CA VAL A 34 -15.10 0.73 8.81
C VAL A 34 -15.81 0.12 10.01
N HIS A 35 -17.04 -0.32 9.78
CA HIS A 35 -17.82 -0.97 10.83
C HIS A 35 -17.27 -2.38 11.13
N PRO A 36 -17.24 -2.82 12.41
CA PRO A 36 -16.77 -4.18 12.77
C PRO A 36 -17.46 -5.32 12.02
N SER A 37 -18.75 -5.16 11.71
CA SER A 37 -19.49 -6.17 10.93
C SER A 37 -18.91 -6.34 9.50
N SER A 38 -18.43 -5.25 8.90
CA SER A 38 -17.76 -5.30 7.59
C SER A 38 -16.43 -6.05 7.67
N VAL A 39 -15.71 -5.85 8.77
CA VAL A 39 -14.44 -6.58 9.03
C VAL A 39 -14.71 -8.08 9.13
N THR A 40 -15.72 -8.48 9.90
CA THR A 40 -16.08 -9.90 10.07
C THR A 40 -16.42 -10.56 8.74
N LYS A 41 -17.17 -9.89 7.89
CA LYS A 41 -17.52 -10.39 6.55
C LYS A 41 -16.28 -10.56 5.68
N MET A 42 -15.38 -9.58 5.71
CA MET A 42 -14.15 -9.63 4.91
C MET A 42 -13.21 -10.73 5.41
N ILE A 43 -13.09 -10.91 6.72
CA ILE A 43 -12.30 -12.00 7.31
C ILE A 43 -12.78 -13.36 6.80
N GLN A 44 -14.10 -13.56 6.71
CA GLN A 44 -14.67 -14.80 6.17
C GLN A 44 -14.27 -15.02 4.71
N LYS A 45 -14.28 -13.97 3.89
CA LYS A 45 -13.82 -14.05 2.49
C LYS A 45 -12.34 -14.37 2.38
N LEU A 46 -11.52 -13.71 3.21
CA LEU A 46 -10.07 -13.91 3.22
C LEU A 46 -9.70 -15.30 3.70
N ASP A 47 -10.43 -15.85 4.66
CA ASP A 47 -10.29 -17.23 5.12
C ASP A 47 -10.63 -18.21 3.99
N LYS A 48 -11.76 -18.00 3.33
CA LYS A 48 -12.19 -18.82 2.20
C LYS A 48 -11.14 -18.86 1.06
N ASP A 49 -10.53 -17.71 0.81
CA ASP A 49 -9.50 -17.57 -0.23
C ASP A 49 -8.10 -17.94 0.26
N GLN A 50 -7.99 -18.45 1.49
CA GLN A 50 -6.75 -18.96 2.08
C GLN A 50 -5.65 -17.92 2.32
N TYR A 51 -6.02 -16.65 2.49
CA TYR A 51 -5.07 -15.61 2.88
C TYR A 51 -4.82 -15.61 4.39
N LEU A 52 -5.81 -16.02 5.17
CA LEU A 52 -5.71 -16.10 6.62
C LEU A 52 -6.53 -17.29 7.15
N ILE A 53 -6.31 -17.59 8.42
CA ILE A 53 -7.10 -18.58 9.16
C ILE A 53 -7.62 -17.86 10.41
N TYR A 54 -8.92 -17.95 10.64
CA TYR A 54 -9.54 -17.45 11.86
C TYR A 54 -9.77 -18.60 12.84
N GLU A 55 -9.08 -18.57 13.98
CA GLU A 55 -9.25 -19.54 15.04
C GLU A 55 -9.93 -18.89 16.24
N LYS A 56 -10.98 -19.52 16.77
CA LYS A 56 -11.84 -18.98 17.81
C LYS A 56 -11.10 -18.46 19.04
N TYR A 57 -9.97 -19.05 19.41
CA TYR A 57 -9.21 -18.68 20.61
C TYR A 57 -7.83 -18.07 20.32
N ARG A 58 -7.36 -18.15 19.09
CA ARG A 58 -6.05 -17.66 18.68
C ARG A 58 -6.13 -16.38 17.83
N GLY A 59 -7.34 -16.03 17.38
CA GLY A 59 -7.56 -14.88 16.52
C GLY A 59 -7.15 -15.14 15.06
N LEU A 60 -6.69 -14.10 14.40
CA LEU A 60 -6.30 -14.15 13.00
C LEU A 60 -4.85 -14.56 12.84
N ILE A 61 -4.61 -15.52 11.96
CA ILE A 61 -3.27 -15.97 11.58
C ILE A 61 -3.17 -15.85 10.07
N LEU A 62 -2.14 -15.15 9.57
CA LEU A 62 -1.87 -15.10 8.15
C LEU A 62 -1.24 -16.42 7.68
N THR A 63 -1.76 -16.94 6.56
CA THR A 63 -1.13 -18.06 5.86
C THR A 63 0.16 -17.58 5.19
N SER A 64 0.99 -18.50 4.68
CA SER A 64 2.16 -18.13 3.87
C SER A 64 1.77 -17.26 2.68
N LYS A 65 0.65 -17.58 2.02
CA LYS A 65 0.08 -16.80 0.94
C LYS A 65 -0.29 -15.39 1.40
N GLY A 66 -0.96 -15.26 2.55
CA GLY A 66 -1.36 -13.99 3.14
C GLY A 66 -0.17 -13.13 3.55
N LYS A 67 0.85 -13.73 4.16
CA LYS A 67 2.09 -13.02 4.54
C LYS A 67 2.81 -12.49 3.31
N LYS A 68 2.93 -13.30 2.27
CA LYS A 68 3.62 -12.94 1.04
C LYS A 68 2.95 -11.76 0.34
N ILE A 69 1.62 -11.82 0.19
CA ILE A 69 0.88 -10.73 -0.45
C ILE A 69 0.88 -9.47 0.44
N GLY A 70 0.68 -9.61 1.74
CA GLY A 70 0.70 -8.49 2.68
C GLY A 70 2.01 -7.73 2.64
N LYS A 71 3.14 -8.44 2.68
CA LYS A 71 4.47 -7.84 2.56
C LYS A 71 4.64 -7.10 1.24
N ARG A 72 4.16 -7.68 0.15
CA ARG A 72 4.24 -7.10 -1.19
C ARG A 72 3.38 -5.85 -1.32
N LEU A 73 2.19 -5.83 -0.69
CA LEU A 73 1.30 -4.67 -0.67
C LEU A 73 1.91 -3.50 0.10
N VAL A 74 2.51 -3.75 1.26
CA VAL A 74 3.19 -2.73 2.04
C VAL A 74 4.39 -2.16 1.27
N ALA A 75 5.17 -3.02 0.63
CA ALA A 75 6.30 -2.59 -0.20
C ALA A 75 5.84 -1.71 -1.37
N ARG A 76 4.73 -2.05 -2.01
CA ARG A 76 4.13 -1.26 -3.09
C ARG A 76 3.72 0.13 -2.61
N HIS A 77 3.09 0.20 -1.44
CA HIS A 77 2.70 1.47 -0.84
C HIS A 77 3.92 2.38 -0.63
N HIS A 78 4.96 1.89 0.01
CA HIS A 78 6.19 2.65 0.24
C HIS A 78 6.91 3.04 -1.06
N LEU A 79 6.89 2.16 -2.06
CA LEU A 79 7.46 2.45 -3.37
C LEU A 79 6.75 3.64 -4.04
N LEU A 80 5.42 3.64 -4.00
CA LEU A 80 4.61 4.72 -4.58
C LEU A 80 4.78 6.03 -3.82
N GLU A 81 4.88 6.00 -2.48
CA GLU A 81 5.21 7.18 -1.69
C GLU A 81 6.57 7.77 -2.13
N LYS A 82 7.59 6.93 -2.23
CA LYS A 82 8.93 7.34 -2.67
C LYS A 82 8.91 7.90 -4.09
N PHE A 83 8.16 7.25 -4.99
CA PHE A 83 8.01 7.70 -6.37
C PHE A 83 7.43 9.11 -6.45
N LEU A 84 6.30 9.34 -5.81
CA LEU A 84 5.65 10.66 -5.83
C LEU A 84 6.52 11.74 -5.17
N SER A 85 7.16 11.42 -4.05
CA SER A 85 8.09 12.32 -3.38
C SER A 85 9.27 12.68 -4.30
N THR A 86 9.86 11.70 -4.95
CA THR A 86 11.03 11.87 -5.82
C THR A 86 10.73 12.77 -7.03
N ILE A 87 9.57 12.62 -7.64
CA ILE A 87 9.16 13.45 -8.78
C ILE A 87 8.62 14.82 -8.37
N GLY A 88 8.49 15.07 -7.08
CA GLY A 88 8.21 16.41 -6.56
C GLY A 88 6.77 16.69 -6.17
N VAL A 89 5.96 15.64 -5.97
CA VAL A 89 4.61 15.81 -5.42
C VAL A 89 4.73 16.35 -3.99
N GLN A 90 3.91 17.32 -3.62
CA GLN A 90 3.92 17.91 -2.30
C GLN A 90 3.51 16.86 -1.26
N GLU A 91 4.21 16.82 -0.14
CA GLU A 91 4.05 15.81 0.92
C GLU A 91 2.59 15.67 1.38
N GLU A 92 1.87 16.78 1.49
CA GLU A 92 0.47 16.82 1.90
C GLU A 92 -0.49 16.05 0.97
N ASN A 93 -0.09 15.81 -0.28
CA ASN A 93 -0.89 15.11 -1.28
C ASN A 93 -0.51 13.63 -1.44
N ILE A 94 0.67 13.24 -0.97
CA ILE A 94 1.24 11.92 -1.26
C ILE A 94 0.37 10.78 -0.72
N TYR A 95 -0.05 10.86 0.53
CA TYR A 95 -0.84 9.79 1.14
C TYR A 95 -2.14 9.53 0.38
N ASP A 96 -2.91 10.58 0.11
CA ASP A 96 -4.18 10.45 -0.59
C ASP A 96 -4.01 9.95 -2.02
N ASP A 97 -2.98 10.43 -2.72
CA ASP A 97 -2.69 10.00 -4.09
C ASP A 97 -2.28 8.53 -4.12
N VAL A 98 -1.44 8.07 -3.20
CA VAL A 98 -1.05 6.65 -3.10
C VAL A 98 -2.27 5.78 -2.82
N GLU A 99 -3.10 6.16 -1.84
CA GLU A 99 -4.35 5.44 -1.53
C GLU A 99 -5.27 5.36 -2.75
N GLY A 100 -5.27 6.37 -3.60
CA GLY A 100 -6.09 6.40 -4.82
C GLY A 100 -5.59 5.51 -5.94
N ILE A 101 -4.30 5.26 -6.05
CA ILE A 101 -3.72 4.56 -7.21
C ILE A 101 -3.16 3.17 -6.92
N GLU A 102 -2.80 2.86 -5.66
CA GLU A 102 -2.03 1.66 -5.35
C GLU A 102 -2.71 0.34 -5.75
N HIS A 103 -4.04 0.29 -5.68
CA HIS A 103 -4.81 -0.90 -6.00
C HIS A 103 -5.16 -1.03 -7.49
N HIS A 104 -4.82 -0.03 -8.29
CA HIS A 104 -5.19 0.05 -9.71
C HIS A 104 -4.01 -0.11 -10.67
N LEU A 105 -2.80 -0.21 -10.14
CA LEU A 105 -1.60 -0.43 -10.95
C LEU A 105 -1.29 -1.91 -11.05
N SER A 106 -0.93 -2.37 -12.24
CA SER A 106 -0.42 -3.73 -12.44
C SER A 106 0.95 -3.88 -11.76
N TRP A 107 1.33 -5.11 -11.46
CA TRP A 107 2.67 -5.39 -10.94
C TRP A 107 3.76 -5.05 -11.96
N ASP A 108 3.46 -5.11 -13.24
CA ASP A 108 4.34 -4.66 -14.31
C ASP A 108 4.63 -3.16 -14.18
N SER A 109 3.60 -2.34 -14.00
CA SER A 109 3.77 -0.89 -13.75
C SER A 109 4.60 -0.62 -12.50
N ILE A 110 4.39 -1.38 -11.43
CA ILE A 110 5.16 -1.26 -10.18
C ILE A 110 6.65 -1.55 -10.44
N THR A 111 6.96 -2.59 -11.20
CA THR A 111 8.35 -2.92 -11.56
C THR A 111 9.00 -1.81 -12.39
N CYS A 112 8.27 -1.22 -13.32
CA CYS A 112 8.77 -0.10 -14.12
C CYS A 112 9.04 1.14 -13.26
N ILE A 113 8.18 1.44 -12.29
CA ILE A 113 8.38 2.53 -11.34
C ILE A 113 9.61 2.27 -10.48
N GLU A 114 9.77 1.04 -10.01
CA GLU A 114 10.95 0.64 -9.23
C GLU A 114 12.25 0.86 -10.04
N ALA A 115 12.25 0.47 -11.32
CA ALA A 115 13.37 0.69 -12.21
C ALA A 115 13.68 2.18 -12.40
N LEU A 116 12.65 3.01 -12.54
CA LEU A 116 12.80 4.46 -12.68
C LEU A 116 13.40 5.07 -11.40
N LEU A 117 12.97 4.65 -10.23
CA LEU A 117 13.54 5.11 -8.96
C LEU A 117 15.00 4.70 -8.82
N GLU A 118 15.34 3.49 -9.21
CA GLU A 118 16.74 3.02 -9.23
C GLU A 118 17.60 3.88 -10.15
N TYR A 119 17.06 4.25 -11.30
CA TYR A 119 17.74 5.16 -12.23
C TYR A 119 18.00 6.53 -11.59
N PHE A 120 17.03 7.10 -10.90
CA PHE A 120 17.20 8.38 -10.20
C PHE A 120 18.18 8.28 -9.04
N ASP A 121 18.20 7.19 -8.30
CA ASP A 121 19.17 6.96 -7.22
C ASP A 121 20.61 6.91 -7.76
N ARG A 122 20.81 6.34 -8.95
CA ARG A 122 22.12 6.27 -9.63
C ARG A 122 22.49 7.56 -10.35
N ASN A 123 21.55 8.43 -10.62
CA ASN A 123 21.73 9.66 -11.39
C ASN A 123 21.05 10.85 -10.72
N PRO A 124 21.54 11.32 -9.54
CA PRO A 124 20.89 12.40 -8.78
C PRO A 124 20.70 13.70 -9.59
N GLN A 125 21.60 14.00 -10.53
CA GLN A 125 21.49 15.17 -11.38
C GLN A 125 20.26 15.15 -12.30
N GLN A 126 19.71 13.98 -12.60
CA GLN A 126 18.48 13.87 -13.40
C GLN A 126 17.27 14.32 -12.62
N VAL A 127 17.26 14.13 -11.30
CA VAL A 127 16.20 14.61 -10.41
C VAL A 127 16.19 16.14 -10.39
N GLU A 128 17.35 16.79 -10.34
CA GLU A 128 17.48 18.24 -10.39
C GLU A 128 16.92 18.81 -11.70
N LYS A 129 17.23 18.18 -12.83
CA LYS A 129 16.69 18.57 -14.13
C LYS A 129 15.16 18.44 -14.19
N LEU A 130 14.64 17.34 -13.62
CA LEU A 130 13.21 17.13 -13.52
C LEU A 130 12.54 18.23 -12.69
N ASN A 131 13.12 18.58 -11.55
CA ASN A 131 12.62 19.64 -10.67
C ASN A 131 12.54 20.99 -11.37
N LYS A 132 13.53 21.34 -12.20
CA LYS A 132 13.52 22.58 -12.99
C LYS A 132 12.35 22.62 -13.97
N ILE A 133 12.12 21.51 -14.68
CA ILE A 133 11.00 21.40 -15.62
C ILE A 133 9.68 21.56 -14.89
N ARG A 134 9.52 20.92 -13.72
CA ARG A 134 8.31 21.02 -12.91
C ARG A 134 8.05 22.45 -12.47
N GLU A 135 9.09 23.16 -12.01
CA GLU A 135 8.98 24.56 -11.59
C GLU A 135 8.54 25.46 -12.75
N GLU A 136 9.07 25.25 -13.95
CA GLU A 136 8.67 25.97 -15.17
C GLU A 136 7.18 25.76 -15.47
N LEU A 137 6.69 24.51 -15.37
CA LEU A 137 5.28 24.18 -15.59
C LEU A 137 4.37 24.84 -14.55
N ASN A 138 4.79 24.90 -13.30
CA ASN A 138 4.01 25.56 -12.25
C ASN A 138 3.91 27.07 -12.45
N THR A 139 4.95 27.71 -12.97
CA THR A 139 4.92 29.17 -13.23
C THR A 139 4.06 29.56 -14.43
N GLU A 140 3.82 28.64 -15.37
CA GLU A 140 2.95 28.88 -16.54
C GLU A 140 1.46 28.83 -16.17
N GLU A 141 1.10 28.19 -15.04
CA GLU A 141 -0.28 28.11 -14.55
C GLU A 141 -0.72 29.36 -13.75
N ASP A 142 0.22 30.17 -13.29
CA ASP A 142 -0.01 31.41 -12.58
C ASP A 142 -0.12 32.60 -13.60
#